data_338f36ae39faf90133666acb94e5b2e8
#
_entry.id   338f36ae39faf90133666acb94e5b2e8
#
_cell.length_a   1.000
_cell.length_b   1.000
_cell.length_c   1.000
_cell.angle_alpha   90.00
_cell.angle_beta   90.00
_cell.angle_gamma   90.00
#
_symmetry.space_group_name_H-M   'P 1'
#
loop_
_entity.id
_entity.type
_entity.pdbx_description
1 polymer ?
#
loop_
_entity_poly.entity_id
_entity_poly.type
_entity_poly.pdbx_seq_one_letter_code
_entity_poly.pdbx_strand_id
1 'polypeptide(L)'
;ENKVVVKDGESLSLGKHTLTFVFAPMVHWPEVMVTYDSADKVLFSADGFGKFGALDVSEDWADEARRYYIGIVGKYGAQVQNLLKKAAALDIEKICPLHGPVLEERQLGEALELYNTWSSYAVESDGVMIAYTSVYGHTGKAAELLAEKLRLGGCPKVVVHDLARCDMAQAVADAFRYGKLVLATTTYNADVFPFMRTFIEHLTERNYQNRTVALIENGSWAPLAAKVMKGMFEKSKNITFVGTPVTIRSALSAENREQLGELAKELCREYAARDSEMADKHDMSALFRIGYGLYVVTSNDGKRDNGLIVNTVTQVSDNPNRIAVNINKANYSHHVIKQTGILNVNCLSVDAPFKVFETFGFQSGRAADKFAGMAPIRSDNGLAILPKYINAAFSLKVEQYVDLGTHGMFICSVTEARVMSDRETMTYTYYQN
;
A
#
# COMPACT_ATOMS: atom_id res chain seq x y z
N GLU A 1 42.96 -30.06 -8.32
CA GLU A 1 41.71 -29.37 -8.63
C GLU A 1 42.02 -28.09 -9.40
N ASN A 2 41.37 -27.88 -10.54
CA ASN A 2 41.51 -26.64 -11.33
C ASN A 2 40.76 -25.51 -10.64
N LYS A 3 41.51 -24.54 -10.10
CA LYS A 3 40.95 -23.32 -9.49
C LYS A 3 41.29 -22.11 -10.33
N VAL A 4 40.32 -21.25 -10.58
CA VAL A 4 40.52 -19.92 -11.14
C VAL A 4 40.26 -18.89 -10.04
N VAL A 5 41.29 -18.16 -9.66
CA VAL A 5 41.20 -17.06 -8.68
C VAL A 5 40.99 -15.79 -9.46
N VAL A 6 39.88 -15.13 -9.20
CA VAL A 6 39.47 -13.91 -9.91
C VAL A 6 39.71 -12.67 -9.05
N LYS A 7 39.82 -11.51 -9.73
CA LYS A 7 39.92 -10.16 -9.11
C LYS A 7 38.65 -9.38 -9.35
N ASP A 8 38.49 -8.29 -8.59
CA ASP A 8 37.37 -7.37 -8.79
C ASP A 8 37.39 -6.77 -10.20
N GLY A 9 36.30 -6.91 -10.94
CA GLY A 9 36.14 -6.47 -12.32
C GLY A 9 36.76 -7.41 -13.37
N GLU A 10 37.38 -8.52 -12.98
CA GLU A 10 37.93 -9.50 -13.92
C GLU A 10 36.81 -10.27 -14.64
N SER A 11 37.06 -10.67 -15.88
CA SER A 11 36.09 -11.42 -16.67
C SER A 11 36.66 -12.78 -17.08
N LEU A 12 35.79 -13.77 -17.16
CA LEU A 12 36.07 -15.14 -17.61
C LEU A 12 35.16 -15.47 -18.80
N SER A 13 35.77 -15.80 -19.94
CA SER A 13 35.02 -16.28 -21.11
C SER A 13 34.72 -17.78 -20.98
N LEU A 14 33.46 -18.13 -21.20
CA LEU A 14 32.93 -19.48 -21.32
C LEU A 14 32.47 -19.81 -22.75
N GLY A 15 33.02 -19.11 -23.73
CA GLY A 15 32.65 -19.22 -25.14
C GLY A 15 31.55 -18.23 -25.52
N LYS A 16 30.28 -18.63 -25.46
CA LYS A 16 29.14 -17.73 -25.75
C LYS A 16 28.88 -16.71 -24.63
N HIS A 17 29.19 -17.04 -23.43
CA HIS A 17 28.99 -16.24 -22.23
C HIS A 17 30.29 -15.66 -21.73
N THR A 18 30.26 -14.47 -21.19
CA THR A 18 31.37 -13.83 -20.51
C THR A 18 30.90 -13.39 -19.13
N LEU A 19 31.49 -13.96 -18.10
CA LEU A 19 31.18 -13.66 -16.72
C LEU A 19 32.13 -12.58 -16.20
N THR A 20 31.59 -11.50 -15.66
CA THR A 20 32.36 -10.44 -14.98
C THR A 20 32.07 -10.52 -13.48
N PHE A 21 33.15 -10.53 -12.69
CA PHE A 21 33.07 -10.66 -11.23
C PHE A 21 33.19 -9.31 -10.54
N VAL A 22 32.19 -8.93 -9.78
CA VAL A 22 32.13 -7.66 -9.04
C VAL A 22 32.15 -7.93 -7.56
N PHE A 23 33.20 -7.50 -6.87
CA PHE A 23 33.32 -7.71 -5.43
C PHE A 23 32.39 -6.75 -4.67
N ALA A 24 31.63 -7.32 -3.75
CA ALA A 24 30.65 -6.64 -2.93
C ALA A 24 30.85 -6.95 -1.43
N PRO A 25 32.06 -6.67 -0.88
CA PRO A 25 32.38 -7.05 0.48
C PRO A 25 31.39 -6.45 1.48
N MET A 26 30.98 -7.24 2.46
CA MET A 26 29.98 -6.92 3.50
C MET A 26 28.55 -6.71 2.99
N VAL A 27 28.24 -7.19 1.78
CA VAL A 27 26.85 -7.22 1.28
C VAL A 27 26.40 -8.71 1.11
N HIS A 28 26.17 -9.53 2.18
CA HIS A 28 26.46 -9.08 3.56
C HIS A 28 27.68 -9.75 4.19
N TRP A 29 28.32 -10.73 3.54
CA TRP A 29 29.55 -11.40 3.99
C TRP A 29 30.81 -10.64 3.51
N PRO A 30 31.95 -10.79 4.22
CA PRO A 30 33.19 -10.10 3.83
C PRO A 30 33.67 -10.43 2.41
N GLU A 31 33.45 -11.65 1.95
CA GLU A 31 33.92 -12.21 0.68
C GLU A 31 32.89 -12.22 -0.45
N VAL A 32 31.74 -11.55 -0.29
CA VAL A 32 30.67 -11.56 -1.30
C VAL A 32 31.17 -11.02 -2.63
N MET A 33 30.82 -11.75 -3.66
CA MET A 33 31.04 -11.42 -5.05
C MET A 33 29.73 -11.63 -5.83
N VAL A 34 29.36 -10.68 -6.63
CA VAL A 34 28.25 -10.83 -7.60
C VAL A 34 28.82 -11.11 -8.97
N THR A 35 28.10 -11.83 -9.80
CA THR A 35 28.54 -12.24 -11.12
C THR A 35 27.60 -11.71 -12.19
N TYR A 36 28.12 -11.03 -13.19
CA TYR A 36 27.37 -10.53 -14.33
C TYR A 36 27.68 -11.32 -15.59
N ASP A 37 26.67 -11.87 -16.22
CA ASP A 37 26.73 -12.46 -17.56
C ASP A 37 26.35 -11.44 -18.62
N SER A 38 27.32 -11.04 -19.45
CA SER A 38 27.09 -10.01 -20.46
C SER A 38 26.33 -10.50 -21.71
N ALA A 39 26.24 -11.83 -21.93
CA ALA A 39 25.50 -12.38 -23.06
C ALA A 39 23.99 -12.34 -22.83
N ASP A 40 23.56 -12.71 -21.65
CA ASP A 40 22.15 -12.74 -21.26
C ASP A 40 21.75 -11.52 -20.40
N LYS A 41 22.71 -10.60 -20.11
CA LYS A 41 22.53 -9.39 -19.30
C LYS A 41 21.98 -9.69 -17.89
N VAL A 42 22.40 -10.78 -17.31
CA VAL A 42 21.95 -11.30 -16.03
C VAL A 42 22.95 -10.99 -14.92
N LEU A 43 22.48 -10.41 -13.84
CA LEU A 43 23.23 -10.25 -12.60
C LEU A 43 22.84 -11.35 -11.59
N PHE A 44 23.75 -12.23 -11.26
CA PHE A 44 23.64 -13.15 -10.13
C PHE A 44 24.12 -12.42 -8.87
N SER A 45 23.18 -11.95 -8.09
CA SER A 45 23.42 -10.93 -7.05
C SER A 45 23.72 -11.48 -5.68
N ALA A 46 23.97 -12.77 -5.54
CA ALA A 46 24.06 -13.45 -4.25
C ALA A 46 22.78 -13.14 -3.41
N ASP A 47 22.93 -12.68 -2.17
CA ASP A 47 21.80 -12.30 -1.32
C ASP A 47 21.25 -10.90 -1.63
N GLY A 48 21.94 -10.13 -2.44
CA GLY A 48 21.48 -8.81 -2.86
C GLY A 48 20.15 -8.88 -3.63
N PHE A 49 19.24 -7.97 -3.36
CA PHE A 49 17.89 -7.90 -3.94
C PHE A 49 16.95 -9.06 -3.54
N GLY A 50 17.36 -9.86 -2.55
CA GLY A 50 16.55 -10.94 -2.01
C GLY A 50 15.41 -10.45 -1.11
N LYS A 51 14.48 -11.36 -0.80
CA LYS A 51 13.39 -11.13 0.16
C LYS A 51 13.20 -12.35 1.05
N PHE A 52 12.50 -12.18 2.18
CA PHE A 52 11.95 -13.28 2.95
C PHE A 52 10.71 -13.87 2.27
N GLY A 53 10.26 -15.02 2.77
CA GLY A 53 9.05 -15.70 2.35
C GLY A 53 9.21 -16.61 1.14
N ALA A 54 8.25 -17.51 0.95
CA ALA A 54 8.21 -18.48 -0.13
C ALA A 54 7.66 -17.83 -1.43
N LEU A 55 8.00 -18.38 -2.59
CA LEU A 55 7.59 -17.83 -3.89
C LEU A 55 6.13 -18.10 -4.23
N ASP A 56 5.50 -19.05 -3.55
CA ASP A 56 4.10 -19.44 -3.74
C ASP A 56 3.12 -18.69 -2.82
N VAL A 57 3.64 -17.76 -2.00
CA VAL A 57 2.83 -16.87 -1.16
C VAL A 57 2.67 -15.52 -1.84
N SER A 58 1.41 -15.07 -1.96
CA SER A 58 1.13 -13.73 -2.47
C SER A 58 1.40 -12.68 -1.39
N GLU A 59 2.51 -11.99 -1.50
CA GLU A 59 2.93 -10.91 -0.60
C GLU A 59 3.65 -9.82 -1.40
N ASP A 60 3.68 -8.60 -0.85
CA ASP A 60 4.40 -7.49 -1.47
C ASP A 60 5.91 -7.74 -1.40
N TRP A 61 6.57 -7.74 -2.56
CA TRP A 61 8.02 -7.91 -2.64
C TRP A 61 8.76 -6.84 -1.82
N ALA A 62 8.34 -5.59 -1.92
CA ALA A 62 9.03 -4.47 -1.28
C ALA A 62 9.00 -4.56 0.25
N ASP A 63 7.89 -5.02 0.85
CA ASP A 63 7.78 -5.14 2.30
C ASP A 63 8.72 -6.22 2.85
N GLU A 64 8.75 -7.41 2.23
CA GLU A 64 9.62 -8.49 2.66
C GLU A 64 11.09 -8.29 2.27
N ALA A 65 11.37 -7.63 1.14
CA ALA A 65 12.72 -7.24 0.75
C ALA A 65 13.29 -6.16 1.69
N ARG A 66 12.48 -5.18 2.12
CA ARG A 66 12.87 -4.16 3.11
C ARG A 66 13.22 -4.82 4.44
N ARG A 67 12.36 -5.73 4.92
CA ARG A 67 12.58 -6.47 6.17
C ARG A 67 13.87 -7.28 6.10
N TYR A 68 14.12 -7.96 4.97
CA TYR A 68 15.35 -8.69 4.69
C TYR A 68 16.56 -7.74 4.69
N TYR A 69 16.50 -6.67 3.89
CA TYR A 69 17.59 -5.71 3.75
C TYR A 69 17.96 -5.04 5.08
N ILE A 70 16.99 -4.45 5.77
CA ILE A 70 17.22 -3.75 7.04
C ILE A 70 17.72 -4.73 8.12
N GLY A 71 17.15 -5.94 8.16
CA GLY A 71 17.54 -6.97 9.12
C GLY A 71 18.98 -7.41 9.00
N ILE A 72 19.48 -7.61 7.78
CA ILE A 72 20.75 -8.28 7.48
C ILE A 72 21.82 -7.30 6.97
N VAL A 73 21.47 -6.41 6.05
CA VAL A 73 22.40 -5.52 5.35
C VAL A 73 22.39 -4.08 5.89
N GLY A 74 21.35 -3.70 6.63
CA GLY A 74 21.03 -2.31 6.97
C GLY A 74 22.18 -1.44 7.50
N LYS A 75 23.14 -2.04 8.23
CA LYS A 75 24.31 -1.31 8.74
C LYS A 75 25.39 -1.02 7.67
N TYR A 76 25.33 -1.69 6.52
CA TYR A 76 26.34 -1.64 5.47
C TYR A 76 25.93 -0.79 4.25
N GLY A 77 25.14 0.26 4.47
CA GLY A 77 24.61 1.12 3.40
C GLY A 77 25.70 1.67 2.46
N ALA A 78 26.87 2.08 2.98
CA ALA A 78 27.97 2.58 2.16
C ALA A 78 28.52 1.50 1.19
N GLN A 79 28.58 0.26 1.62
CA GLN A 79 29.02 -0.88 0.78
C GLN A 79 28.02 -1.16 -0.31
N VAL A 80 26.72 -1.13 0.01
CA VAL A 80 25.64 -1.28 -0.98
C VAL A 80 25.66 -0.13 -1.99
N GLN A 81 25.83 1.12 -1.56
CA GLN A 81 26.00 2.27 -2.46
C GLN A 81 27.17 2.08 -3.43
N ASN A 82 28.27 1.48 -2.94
CA ASN A 82 29.44 1.19 -3.78
C ASN A 82 29.13 0.09 -4.81
N LEU A 83 28.40 -0.95 -4.40
CA LEU A 83 27.92 -2.00 -5.32
C LEU A 83 27.00 -1.42 -6.39
N LEU A 84 26.01 -0.58 -6.01
CA LEU A 84 25.10 0.06 -6.96
C LEU A 84 25.82 0.92 -7.99
N LYS A 85 26.87 1.65 -7.58
CA LYS A 85 27.72 2.43 -8.51
C LYS A 85 28.44 1.54 -9.52
N LYS A 86 28.97 0.39 -9.09
CA LYS A 86 29.60 -0.57 -9.99
C LYS A 86 28.58 -1.20 -10.94
N ALA A 87 27.40 -1.59 -10.42
CA ALA A 87 26.32 -2.18 -11.19
C ALA A 87 25.73 -1.22 -12.24
N ALA A 88 25.72 0.07 -11.99
CA ALA A 88 25.24 1.08 -12.94
C ALA A 88 26.05 1.16 -14.25
N ALA A 89 27.26 0.61 -14.27
CA ALA A 89 28.07 0.49 -15.49
C ALA A 89 27.76 -0.77 -16.32
N LEU A 90 26.89 -1.66 -15.82
CA LEU A 90 26.51 -2.91 -16.45
C LEU A 90 25.11 -2.76 -17.09
N ASP A 91 24.94 -3.39 -18.25
CA ASP A 91 23.63 -3.42 -18.94
C ASP A 91 22.80 -4.59 -18.41
N ILE A 92 22.15 -4.40 -17.25
CA ILE A 92 21.42 -5.44 -16.52
C ILE A 92 19.95 -5.43 -16.95
N GLU A 93 19.47 -6.54 -17.49
CA GLU A 93 18.05 -6.76 -17.82
C GLU A 93 17.36 -7.69 -16.79
N LYS A 94 18.15 -8.46 -16.03
CA LYS A 94 17.64 -9.45 -15.07
C LYS A 94 18.54 -9.54 -13.84
N ILE A 95 17.94 -9.62 -12.65
CA ILE A 95 18.64 -9.94 -11.40
C ILE A 95 18.15 -11.28 -10.87
N CYS A 96 19.07 -12.19 -10.58
CA CYS A 96 18.82 -13.49 -9.99
C CYS A 96 19.41 -13.55 -8.57
N PRO A 97 18.63 -13.22 -7.53
CA PRO A 97 19.07 -13.35 -6.14
C PRO A 97 19.01 -14.80 -5.69
N LEU A 98 19.74 -15.14 -4.61
CA LEU A 98 19.68 -16.46 -3.98
C LEU A 98 18.38 -16.69 -3.18
N HIS A 99 17.72 -15.63 -2.75
CA HIS A 99 16.46 -15.62 -2.01
C HIS A 99 15.42 -14.73 -2.70
N GLY A 100 14.23 -15.25 -2.96
CA GLY A 100 13.15 -14.50 -3.60
C GLY A 100 13.06 -14.74 -5.11
N PRO A 101 12.21 -13.94 -5.80
CA PRO A 101 11.97 -14.09 -7.23
C PRO A 101 13.11 -13.53 -8.09
N VAL A 102 13.18 -13.97 -9.32
CA VAL A 102 13.94 -13.28 -10.37
C VAL A 102 13.27 -11.95 -10.68
N LEU A 103 14.06 -10.87 -10.74
CA LEU A 103 13.58 -9.51 -10.99
C LEU A 103 13.86 -9.12 -12.45
N GLU A 104 12.81 -8.71 -13.14
CA GLU A 104 12.86 -8.33 -14.56
C GLU A 104 12.02 -7.06 -14.77
N GLU A 105 12.25 -6.35 -15.86
CA GLU A 105 11.44 -5.21 -16.31
C GLU A 105 11.16 -4.17 -15.21
N ARG A 106 9.87 -3.92 -14.94
CA ARG A 106 9.44 -2.93 -13.93
C ARG A 106 9.96 -3.26 -12.53
N GLN A 107 9.97 -4.54 -12.15
CA GLN A 107 10.43 -4.96 -10.82
C GLN A 107 11.93 -4.68 -10.61
N LEU A 108 12.73 -4.79 -11.68
CA LEU A 108 14.15 -4.45 -11.64
C LEU A 108 14.36 -2.97 -11.30
N GLY A 109 13.65 -2.07 -11.96
CA GLY A 109 13.73 -0.63 -11.70
C GLY A 109 13.34 -0.27 -10.27
N GLU A 110 12.22 -0.80 -9.81
CA GLU A 110 11.73 -0.62 -8.43
C GLU A 110 12.73 -1.14 -7.38
N ALA A 111 13.31 -2.31 -7.59
CA ALA A 111 14.28 -2.89 -6.68
C ALA A 111 15.56 -2.05 -6.58
N LEU A 112 16.07 -1.53 -7.70
CA LEU A 112 17.25 -0.65 -7.72
C LEU A 112 16.98 0.67 -6.99
N GLU A 113 15.81 1.28 -7.19
CA GLU A 113 15.40 2.51 -6.54
C GLU A 113 15.26 2.32 -5.01
N LEU A 114 14.60 1.25 -4.57
CA LEU A 114 14.45 0.94 -3.15
C LEU A 114 15.80 0.63 -2.49
N TYR A 115 16.68 -0.14 -3.13
CA TYR A 115 18.02 -0.40 -2.61
C TYR A 115 18.87 0.88 -2.49
N ASN A 116 18.74 1.81 -3.44
CA ASN A 116 19.36 3.11 -3.35
C ASN A 116 18.81 3.92 -2.16
N THR A 117 17.50 3.92 -1.97
CA THR A 117 16.81 4.59 -0.86
C THR A 117 17.25 4.03 0.49
N TRP A 118 17.20 2.71 0.65
CA TRP A 118 17.55 2.06 1.93
C TRP A 118 19.02 2.22 2.27
N SER A 119 19.91 2.07 1.29
CA SER A 119 21.37 2.14 1.50
C SER A 119 21.90 3.56 1.72
N SER A 120 21.18 4.57 1.24
CA SER A 120 21.46 5.98 1.55
C SER A 120 20.80 6.46 2.86
N TYR A 121 20.02 5.61 3.51
CA TYR A 121 19.19 5.94 4.67
C TYR A 121 18.19 7.06 4.41
N ALA A 122 17.76 7.22 3.17
CA ALA A 122 16.71 8.14 2.79
C ALA A 122 15.33 7.69 3.33
N VAL A 123 14.39 8.60 3.37
CA VAL A 123 13.00 8.29 3.69
C VAL A 123 12.35 7.64 2.48
N GLU A 124 11.74 6.47 2.68
CA GLU A 124 11.06 5.75 1.61
C GLU A 124 9.63 6.24 1.40
N SER A 125 8.93 6.48 2.49
CA SER A 125 7.51 6.86 2.44
C SER A 125 7.19 7.96 3.44
N ASP A 126 6.32 8.88 3.05
CA ASP A 126 5.74 9.85 3.97
C ASP A 126 4.85 9.16 4.99
N GLY A 127 5.00 9.52 6.25
CA GLY A 127 4.20 8.95 7.33
C GLY A 127 4.86 9.04 8.69
N VAL A 128 4.13 8.58 9.70
CA VAL A 128 4.56 8.52 11.10
C VAL A 128 4.40 7.10 11.60
N MET A 129 5.47 6.53 12.12
CA MET A 129 5.41 5.29 12.90
C MET A 129 5.36 5.62 14.39
N ILE A 130 4.46 4.96 15.12
CA ILE A 130 4.39 4.99 16.59
C ILE A 130 4.77 3.61 17.11
N ALA A 131 5.88 3.53 17.83
CA ALA A 131 6.31 2.34 18.54
C ALA A 131 6.06 2.53 20.03
N TYR A 132 5.32 1.62 20.65
CA TYR A 132 5.02 1.76 22.07
C TYR A 132 5.18 0.46 22.86
N THR A 133 5.36 0.63 24.18
CA THR A 133 5.18 -0.41 25.18
C THR A 133 4.25 0.09 26.28
N SER A 134 3.42 -0.78 26.80
CA SER A 134 2.45 -0.40 27.84
C SER A 134 2.23 -1.53 28.81
N VAL A 135 2.35 -1.25 30.11
CA VAL A 135 2.16 -2.26 31.17
C VAL A 135 0.68 -2.34 31.57
N TYR A 136 0.06 -1.21 31.86
CA TYR A 136 -1.34 -1.13 32.31
C TYR A 136 -2.29 -0.54 31.25
N GLY A 137 -1.87 -0.45 30.01
CA GLY A 137 -2.68 0.06 28.89
C GLY A 137 -2.68 1.59 28.73
N HIS A 138 -2.20 2.37 29.68
CA HIS A 138 -2.29 3.84 29.61
C HIS A 138 -1.39 4.47 28.53
N THR A 139 -0.17 3.97 28.37
CA THR A 139 0.73 4.40 27.32
C THR A 139 0.20 3.99 25.95
N GLY A 140 -0.40 2.80 25.82
CA GLY A 140 -1.08 2.35 24.61
C GLY A 140 -2.23 3.30 24.21
N LYS A 141 -3.08 3.69 25.17
CA LYS A 141 -4.15 4.68 24.93
C LYS A 141 -3.61 6.04 24.44
N ALA A 142 -2.44 6.45 24.92
CA ALA A 142 -1.79 7.68 24.43
C ALA A 142 -1.30 7.53 22.99
N ALA A 143 -0.71 6.37 22.65
CA ALA A 143 -0.27 6.04 21.30
C ALA A 143 -1.45 6.02 20.31
N GLU A 144 -2.54 5.37 20.67
CA GLU A 144 -3.78 5.31 19.89
C GLU A 144 -4.40 6.70 19.68
N LEU A 145 -4.49 7.51 20.73
CA LEU A 145 -5.01 8.89 20.65
C LEU A 145 -4.12 9.76 19.73
N LEU A 146 -2.80 9.63 19.82
CA LEU A 146 -1.90 10.34 18.92
C LEU A 146 -2.09 9.86 17.48
N ALA A 147 -2.22 8.57 17.25
CA ALA A 147 -2.47 8.01 15.91
C ALA A 147 -3.76 8.57 15.28
N GLU A 148 -4.84 8.65 16.07
CA GLU A 148 -6.09 9.29 15.64
C GLU A 148 -5.88 10.75 15.25
N LYS A 149 -5.20 11.53 16.11
CA LYS A 149 -4.92 12.94 15.86
C LYS A 149 -4.03 13.16 14.63
N LEU A 150 -3.05 12.30 14.39
CA LEU A 150 -2.20 12.33 13.18
C LEU A 150 -3.02 12.06 11.91
N ARG A 151 -3.90 11.07 11.92
CA ARG A 151 -4.79 10.79 10.78
C ARG A 151 -5.73 11.97 10.50
N LEU A 152 -6.34 12.54 11.53
CA LEU A 152 -7.18 13.73 11.42
C LEU A 152 -6.39 14.98 10.97
N GLY A 153 -5.09 15.05 11.29
CA GLY A 153 -4.18 16.12 10.88
C GLY A 153 -3.61 15.96 9.48
N GLY A 154 -4.08 14.99 8.68
CA GLY A 154 -3.65 14.79 7.29
C GLY A 154 -2.34 14.03 7.14
N CYS A 155 -1.88 13.26 8.15
CA CYS A 155 -0.72 12.39 7.98
C CYS A 155 -1.01 11.29 6.95
N PRO A 156 -0.22 11.16 5.86
CA PRO A 156 -0.50 10.22 4.76
C PRO A 156 -0.57 8.76 5.20
N LYS A 157 0.30 8.37 6.15
CA LYS A 157 0.31 7.02 6.72
C LYS A 157 0.65 7.08 8.21
N VAL A 158 -0.10 6.35 9.02
CA VAL A 158 0.16 6.18 10.46
C VAL A 158 0.19 4.70 10.78
N VAL A 159 1.35 4.22 11.20
CA VAL A 159 1.58 2.82 11.61
C VAL A 159 1.80 2.79 13.11
N VAL A 160 1.21 1.82 13.81
CA VAL A 160 1.28 1.70 15.28
C VAL A 160 1.71 0.28 15.63
N HIS A 161 2.80 0.14 16.40
CA HIS A 161 3.31 -1.14 16.88
C HIS A 161 3.34 -1.21 18.40
N ASP A 162 2.65 -2.20 18.96
CA ASP A 162 2.88 -2.66 20.33
C ASP A 162 4.11 -3.58 20.33
N LEU A 163 5.27 -3.06 20.74
CA LEU A 163 6.54 -3.79 20.69
C LEU A 163 6.57 -5.06 21.52
N ALA A 164 5.64 -5.22 22.45
CA ALA A 164 5.50 -6.44 23.24
C ALA A 164 4.71 -7.55 22.52
N ARG A 165 4.04 -7.23 21.41
CA ARG A 165 3.10 -8.13 20.70
C ARG A 165 3.27 -8.18 19.19
N CYS A 166 4.03 -7.26 18.61
CA CYS A 166 4.29 -7.24 17.17
C CYS A 166 5.52 -8.07 16.78
N ASP A 167 5.69 -8.31 15.50
CA ASP A 167 6.98 -8.75 14.94
C ASP A 167 8.00 -7.60 15.06
N MET A 168 9.04 -7.81 15.83
CA MET A 168 10.10 -6.82 16.05
C MET A 168 10.84 -6.48 14.76
N ALA A 169 11.06 -7.45 13.87
CA ALA A 169 11.75 -7.22 12.60
C ALA A 169 10.91 -6.31 11.68
N GLN A 170 9.58 -6.49 11.67
CA GLN A 170 8.67 -5.61 10.95
C GLN A 170 8.67 -4.20 11.54
N ALA A 171 8.61 -4.07 12.86
CA ALA A 171 8.67 -2.76 13.51
C ALA A 171 9.97 -2.00 13.20
N VAL A 172 11.10 -2.70 13.17
CA VAL A 172 12.40 -2.12 12.79
C VAL A 172 12.39 -1.68 11.31
N ALA A 173 11.89 -2.51 10.40
CA ALA A 173 11.80 -2.16 8.97
C ALA A 173 10.90 -0.93 8.73
N ASP A 174 9.77 -0.84 9.44
CA ASP A 174 8.86 0.31 9.35
C ASP A 174 9.49 1.60 9.90
N ALA A 175 10.31 1.52 10.95
CA ALA A 175 11.04 2.69 11.45
C ALA A 175 12.01 3.26 10.40
N PHE A 176 12.65 2.41 9.59
CA PHE A 176 13.48 2.85 8.47
C PHE A 176 12.66 3.34 7.28
N ARG A 177 11.45 2.82 7.07
CA ARG A 177 10.55 3.21 5.98
C ARG A 177 10.09 4.66 6.11
N TYR A 178 9.62 5.05 7.29
CA TYR A 178 9.00 6.36 7.51
C TYR A 178 9.99 7.40 8.03
N GLY A 179 9.73 8.67 7.65
CA GLY A 179 10.58 9.80 8.06
C GLY A 179 10.44 10.19 9.54
N LYS A 180 9.35 9.81 10.19
CA LYS A 180 9.01 10.24 11.55
C LYS A 180 8.68 9.05 12.45
N LEU A 181 9.32 9.01 13.63
CA LEU A 181 9.16 7.95 14.62
C LEU A 181 8.71 8.55 15.94
N VAL A 182 7.65 8.02 16.53
CA VAL A 182 7.23 8.32 17.90
C VAL A 182 7.54 7.13 18.78
N LEU A 183 8.25 7.37 19.87
CA LEU A 183 8.58 6.36 20.87
C LEU A 183 7.77 6.64 22.15
N ALA A 184 6.94 5.69 22.55
CA ALA A 184 6.09 5.82 23.74
C ALA A 184 6.30 4.66 24.69
N THR A 185 6.85 4.91 25.89
CA THR A 185 7.15 3.84 26.85
C THR A 185 7.00 4.28 28.30
N THR A 186 6.98 3.30 29.19
CA THR A 186 7.01 3.53 30.62
C THR A 186 8.43 3.56 31.15
N THR A 187 8.67 4.39 32.18
CA THR A 187 9.86 4.27 33.02
C THR A 187 9.78 2.95 33.81
N TYR A 188 10.81 2.12 33.68
CA TYR A 188 10.90 0.82 34.30
C TYR A 188 12.30 0.62 34.88
N ASN A 189 12.43 0.39 36.18
CA ASN A 189 13.73 0.24 36.88
C ASN A 189 14.70 1.38 36.59
N ALA A 190 14.24 2.63 36.63
CA ALA A 190 15.02 3.82 36.28
C ALA A 190 15.56 3.81 34.82
N ASP A 191 14.94 3.03 33.95
CA ASP A 191 15.27 2.85 32.55
C ASP A 191 13.98 2.82 31.72
N VAL A 192 14.04 2.40 30.46
CA VAL A 192 12.89 2.12 29.60
C VAL A 192 12.46 0.66 29.70
N PHE A 193 11.21 0.38 29.35
CA PHE A 193 10.71 -1.00 29.31
C PHE A 193 11.53 -1.85 28.32
N PRO A 194 11.86 -3.13 28.63
CA PRO A 194 12.84 -3.93 27.88
C PRO A 194 12.60 -4.00 26.37
N PHE A 195 11.38 -4.20 25.90
CA PHE A 195 11.08 -4.25 24.46
C PHE A 195 11.39 -2.93 23.73
N MET A 196 11.20 -1.78 24.39
CA MET A 196 11.58 -0.48 23.85
C MET A 196 13.10 -0.34 23.74
N ARG A 197 13.84 -0.81 24.76
CA ARG A 197 15.30 -0.82 24.74
C ARG A 197 15.81 -1.64 23.56
N THR A 198 15.37 -2.90 23.46
CA THR A 198 15.73 -3.82 22.37
C THR A 198 15.42 -3.22 20.99
N PHE A 199 14.25 -2.59 20.85
CA PHE A 199 13.87 -1.91 19.60
C PHE A 199 14.85 -0.80 19.22
N ILE A 200 15.19 0.10 20.15
CA ILE A 200 16.12 1.20 19.90
C ILE A 200 17.54 0.67 19.62
N GLU A 201 17.99 -0.36 20.33
CA GLU A 201 19.27 -1.03 20.06
C GLU A 201 19.31 -1.58 18.62
N HIS A 202 18.27 -2.26 18.17
CA HIS A 202 18.17 -2.72 16.78
C HIS A 202 18.21 -1.59 15.76
N LEU A 203 17.62 -0.44 16.06
CA LEU A 203 17.72 0.74 15.18
C LEU A 203 19.16 1.27 15.11
N THR A 204 19.78 1.49 16.28
CA THR A 204 21.11 2.14 16.36
C THR A 204 22.21 1.23 15.82
N GLU A 205 22.13 -0.07 16.03
CA GLU A 205 23.04 -1.07 15.46
C GLU A 205 23.04 -1.09 13.93
N ARG A 206 21.92 -0.66 13.30
CA ARG A 206 21.71 -0.60 11.85
C ARG A 206 21.91 0.80 11.27
N ASN A 207 22.62 1.69 12.01
CA ASN A 207 22.89 3.06 11.60
C ASN A 207 21.63 3.91 11.35
N TYR A 208 20.59 3.76 12.18
CA TYR A 208 19.38 4.58 12.09
C TYR A 208 19.72 6.07 12.14
N GLN A 209 19.34 6.79 11.11
CA GLN A 209 19.73 8.19 10.90
C GLN A 209 18.75 8.93 9.97
N ASN A 210 18.93 10.26 9.85
CA ASN A 210 18.14 11.13 8.98
C ASN A 210 16.63 11.06 9.30
N ARG A 211 16.26 11.05 10.56
CA ARG A 211 14.88 10.88 11.00
C ARG A 211 14.47 11.89 12.07
N THR A 212 13.17 12.19 12.09
CA THR A 212 12.54 12.98 13.15
C THR A 212 11.98 12.03 14.21
N VAL A 213 12.29 12.30 15.47
CA VAL A 213 11.85 11.46 16.60
C VAL A 213 11.09 12.29 17.62
N ALA A 214 9.94 11.80 18.06
CA ALA A 214 9.16 12.36 19.16
C ALA A 214 9.06 11.36 20.32
N LEU A 215 8.99 11.87 21.54
CA LEU A 215 9.06 11.07 22.74
C LEU A 215 7.80 11.22 23.61
N ILE A 216 7.26 10.12 24.07
CA ILE A 216 6.20 10.03 25.08
C ILE A 216 6.68 9.12 26.18
N GLU A 217 6.66 9.61 27.40
CA GLU A 217 7.03 8.82 28.57
C GLU A 217 5.86 8.69 29.56
N ASN A 218 5.83 7.59 30.28
CA ASN A 218 4.91 7.40 31.38
C ASN A 218 5.66 7.00 32.65
N GLY A 219 5.41 7.68 33.75
CA GLY A 219 6.02 7.37 35.04
C GLY A 219 5.32 8.12 36.16
N SER A 220 4.85 7.38 37.17
CA SER A 220 4.00 7.95 38.23
C SER A 220 4.72 9.00 39.10
N TRP A 221 5.95 8.74 39.51
CA TRP A 221 6.71 9.63 40.43
C TRP A 221 8.06 10.12 39.92
N ALA A 222 8.75 9.37 39.07
CA ALA A 222 10.09 9.72 38.53
C ALA A 222 10.18 9.30 37.06
N PRO A 223 9.49 10.01 36.11
CA PRO A 223 9.60 9.73 34.71
C PRO A 223 11.02 10.02 34.21
N LEU A 224 11.68 9.03 33.61
CA LEU A 224 13.03 9.09 33.07
C LEU A 224 13.16 8.52 31.65
N ALA A 225 12.10 7.87 31.16
CA ALA A 225 12.15 7.12 29.90
C ALA A 225 12.52 8.01 28.71
N ALA A 226 12.00 9.23 28.64
CA ALA A 226 12.33 10.15 27.53
C ALA A 226 13.83 10.51 27.51
N LYS A 227 14.41 10.77 28.69
CA LYS A 227 15.86 11.06 28.81
C LYS A 227 16.69 9.86 28.38
N VAL A 228 16.31 8.65 28.79
CA VAL A 228 17.03 7.42 28.42
C VAL A 228 16.92 7.17 26.92
N MET A 229 15.70 7.21 26.36
CA MET A 229 15.49 7.04 24.90
C MET A 229 16.33 8.04 24.10
N LYS A 230 16.31 9.31 24.49
CA LYS A 230 17.11 10.34 23.79
C LYS A 230 18.60 10.03 23.84
N GLY A 231 19.12 9.58 25.01
CA GLY A 231 20.53 9.21 25.18
C GLY A 231 20.94 8.00 24.31
N MET A 232 20.04 7.08 24.06
CA MET A 232 20.32 5.90 23.20
C MET A 232 20.63 6.30 21.75
N PHE A 233 20.14 7.44 21.26
CA PHE A 233 20.42 7.94 19.91
C PHE A 233 21.63 8.89 19.84
N GLU A 234 22.40 9.07 20.91
CA GLU A 234 23.50 10.06 20.96
C GLU A 234 24.53 9.87 19.83
N LYS A 235 24.76 8.61 19.41
CA LYS A 235 25.68 8.28 18.31
C LYS A 235 25.04 8.24 16.94
N SER A 236 23.72 8.35 16.86
CA SER A 236 22.97 8.34 15.59
C SER A 236 23.10 9.68 14.88
N LYS A 237 23.29 9.66 13.56
CA LYS A 237 23.48 10.88 12.76
C LYS A 237 22.13 11.51 12.40
N ASN A 238 22.06 12.83 12.42
CA ASN A 238 20.92 13.59 11.91
C ASN A 238 19.57 13.13 12.49
N ILE A 239 19.54 12.85 13.79
CA ILE A 239 18.28 12.64 14.52
C ILE A 239 17.79 13.98 15.05
N THR A 240 16.61 14.40 14.61
CA THR A 240 15.94 15.61 15.09
C THR A 240 14.86 15.23 16.09
N PHE A 241 14.99 15.64 17.33
CA PHE A 241 13.92 15.48 18.31
C PHE A 241 12.94 16.64 18.20
N VAL A 242 11.65 16.32 18.03
CA VAL A 242 10.60 17.30 17.83
C VAL A 242 9.70 17.38 19.05
N GLY A 243 9.32 18.59 19.40
CA GLY A 243 8.49 18.88 20.56
C GLY A 243 9.18 18.67 21.90
N THR A 244 8.45 19.04 22.96
CA THR A 244 8.80 18.64 24.31
C THR A 244 8.26 17.23 24.55
N PRO A 245 9.02 16.32 25.20
CA PRO A 245 8.48 14.99 25.53
C PRO A 245 7.16 15.09 26.28
N VAL A 246 6.16 14.34 25.83
CA VAL A 246 4.88 14.28 26.53
C VAL A 246 5.04 13.36 27.75
N THR A 247 4.95 13.94 28.95
CA THR A 247 5.09 13.19 30.20
C THR A 247 3.72 12.86 30.79
N ILE A 248 3.42 11.57 30.84
CA ILE A 248 2.18 11.04 31.42
C ILE A 248 2.47 10.54 32.83
N ARG A 249 1.61 10.90 33.78
CA ARG A 249 1.71 10.42 35.14
C ARG A 249 0.60 9.41 35.45
N SER A 250 0.87 8.15 35.10
CA SER A 250 -0.08 7.03 35.13
C SER A 250 -1.15 7.12 34.03
N ALA A 251 -2.24 7.85 34.24
CA ALA A 251 -3.33 8.00 33.27
C ALA A 251 -3.26 9.32 32.51
N LEU A 252 -3.86 9.37 31.31
CA LEU A 252 -3.96 10.57 30.49
C LEU A 252 -4.80 11.65 31.19
N SER A 253 -4.19 12.81 31.43
CA SER A 253 -4.87 14.03 31.87
C SER A 253 -5.45 14.83 30.67
N ALA A 254 -6.23 15.87 30.94
CA ALA A 254 -6.69 16.83 29.92
C ALA A 254 -5.50 17.52 29.25
N GLU A 255 -4.50 17.96 30.05
CA GLU A 255 -3.26 18.56 29.57
C GLU A 255 -2.50 17.63 28.62
N ASN A 256 -2.37 16.34 28.94
CA ASN A 256 -1.71 15.38 28.05
C ASN A 256 -2.43 15.23 26.73
N ARG A 257 -3.77 15.33 26.69
CA ARG A 257 -4.55 15.29 25.45
C ARG A 257 -4.29 16.51 24.57
N GLU A 258 -4.07 17.68 25.16
CA GLU A 258 -3.68 18.91 24.45
C GLU A 258 -2.26 18.77 23.92
N GLN A 259 -1.30 18.35 24.76
CA GLN A 259 0.10 18.11 24.36
C GLN A 259 0.21 17.12 23.19
N LEU A 260 -0.56 16.02 23.20
CA LEU A 260 -0.63 15.10 22.06
C LEU A 260 -1.24 15.74 20.81
N GLY A 261 -2.17 16.69 20.98
CA GLY A 261 -2.71 17.47 19.87
C GLY A 261 -1.67 18.40 19.21
N GLU A 262 -0.90 19.10 20.04
CA GLU A 262 0.19 19.98 19.53
C GLU A 262 1.30 19.13 18.88
N LEU A 263 1.67 18.01 19.48
CA LEU A 263 2.64 17.09 18.88
C LEU A 263 2.16 16.57 17.52
N ALA A 264 0.89 16.20 17.38
CA ALA A 264 0.33 15.78 16.11
C ALA A 264 0.39 16.89 15.04
N LYS A 265 0.04 18.13 15.40
CA LYS A 265 0.15 19.30 14.50
C LYS A 265 1.59 19.52 14.04
N GLU A 266 2.55 19.40 14.96
CA GLU A 266 3.97 19.59 14.65
C GLU A 266 4.47 18.50 13.70
N LEU A 267 4.12 17.24 13.95
CA LEU A 267 4.47 16.11 13.10
C LEU A 267 3.80 16.17 11.72
N CYS A 268 2.60 16.77 11.61
CA CYS A 268 1.87 16.90 10.34
C CYS A 268 2.18 18.21 9.57
N ARG A 269 2.95 19.13 10.12
CA ARG A 269 3.18 20.47 9.55
C ARG A 269 3.59 20.45 8.07
N GLU A 270 4.51 19.58 7.71
CA GLU A 270 4.99 19.45 6.33
C GLU A 270 3.93 18.88 5.38
N TYR A 271 3.12 17.94 5.85
CA TYR A 271 2.07 17.33 5.05
C TYR A 271 0.97 18.34 4.74
N ALA A 272 0.51 19.08 5.76
CA ALA A 272 -0.47 20.15 5.59
C ALA A 272 0.01 21.28 4.67
N ALA A 273 1.30 21.63 4.71
CA ALA A 273 1.90 22.62 3.81
C ALA A 273 1.93 22.11 2.37
N ARG A 274 2.35 20.87 2.13
CA ARG A 274 2.38 20.26 0.79
C ARG A 274 0.98 20.14 0.19
N ASP A 275 -0.02 19.76 0.97
CA ASP A 275 -1.41 19.69 0.51
C ASP A 275 -1.93 21.07 0.06
N SER A 276 -1.46 22.14 0.69
CA SER A 276 -1.83 23.51 0.29
C SER A 276 -1.09 24.02 -0.96
N GLU A 277 0.14 23.55 -1.20
CA GLU A 277 0.95 23.93 -2.37
C GLU A 277 0.69 23.03 -3.59
N MET A 278 0.33 21.76 -3.38
CA MET A 278 0.08 20.77 -4.44
C MET A 278 -1.34 20.74 -4.97
N ALA A 279 -2.24 21.61 -4.50
CA ALA A 279 -3.56 21.74 -5.11
C ALA A 279 -3.44 22.42 -6.49
N ASP A 280 -2.93 21.71 -7.49
CA ASP A 280 -3.08 22.10 -8.88
C ASP A 280 -4.58 22.24 -9.17
N LYS A 281 -5.01 23.45 -9.48
CA LYS A 281 -6.41 23.77 -9.78
C LYS A 281 -6.96 22.99 -10.99
N HIS A 282 -6.09 22.32 -11.72
CA HIS A 282 -6.39 21.53 -12.93
C HIS A 282 -6.00 20.06 -12.84
N ASP A 283 -5.68 19.55 -11.64
CA ASP A 283 -5.38 18.14 -11.46
C ASP A 283 -6.65 17.28 -11.64
N MET A 284 -6.82 16.76 -12.85
CA MET A 284 -7.95 15.90 -13.21
C MET A 284 -7.96 14.57 -12.46
N SER A 285 -6.88 14.20 -11.75
CA SER A 285 -6.85 13.03 -10.89
C SER A 285 -7.81 13.18 -9.68
N ALA A 286 -8.22 14.43 -9.35
CA ALA A 286 -9.25 14.70 -8.37
C ALA A 286 -10.57 13.96 -8.68
N LEU A 287 -10.87 13.66 -9.95
CA LEU A 287 -12.05 12.89 -10.35
C LEU A 287 -12.01 11.44 -9.79
N PHE A 288 -10.85 10.86 -9.58
CA PHE A 288 -10.71 9.54 -8.97
C PHE A 288 -11.02 9.52 -7.46
N ARG A 289 -11.19 10.69 -6.83
CA ARG A 289 -11.64 10.81 -5.42
C ARG A 289 -13.16 10.76 -5.28
N ILE A 290 -13.91 10.83 -6.37
CA ILE A 290 -15.36 10.64 -6.34
C ILE A 290 -15.63 9.17 -5.98
N GLY A 291 -16.36 8.95 -4.89
CA GLY A 291 -16.75 7.61 -4.45
C GLY A 291 -17.78 7.02 -5.40
N TYR A 292 -17.49 5.82 -5.90
CA TYR A 292 -18.39 5.06 -6.77
C TYR A 292 -18.64 3.67 -6.21
N GLY A 293 -19.89 3.18 -6.31
CA GLY A 293 -20.19 1.76 -6.23
C GLY A 293 -19.76 1.02 -7.49
N LEU A 294 -19.85 -0.31 -7.47
CA LEU A 294 -19.66 -1.16 -8.65
C LEU A 294 -20.91 -1.96 -8.92
N TYR A 295 -21.32 -1.95 -10.18
CA TYR A 295 -22.60 -2.49 -10.62
C TYR A 295 -22.45 -3.31 -11.90
N VAL A 296 -23.25 -4.37 -12.03
CA VAL A 296 -23.48 -5.01 -13.33
C VAL A 296 -24.81 -4.51 -13.87
N VAL A 297 -24.75 -3.77 -14.97
CA VAL A 297 -25.96 -3.37 -15.71
C VAL A 297 -26.27 -4.45 -16.74
N THR A 298 -27.51 -4.97 -16.71
CA THR A 298 -27.96 -6.00 -17.63
C THR A 298 -29.01 -5.50 -18.62
N SER A 299 -28.98 -6.08 -19.80
CA SER A 299 -29.90 -5.80 -20.92
C SER A 299 -30.10 -7.05 -21.77
N ASN A 300 -31.05 -7.04 -22.70
CA ASN A 300 -31.28 -8.12 -23.64
C ASN A 300 -31.59 -7.53 -25.04
N ASP A 301 -30.93 -8.05 -26.06
CA ASP A 301 -31.07 -7.60 -27.45
C ASP A 301 -32.20 -8.32 -28.23
N GLY A 302 -33.02 -9.09 -27.53
CA GLY A 302 -34.06 -9.94 -28.10
C GLY A 302 -33.56 -11.33 -28.49
N LYS A 303 -32.26 -11.59 -28.40
CA LYS A 303 -31.64 -12.90 -28.70
C LYS A 303 -30.93 -13.49 -27.49
N ARG A 304 -30.22 -12.67 -26.72
CA ARG A 304 -29.45 -13.12 -25.57
C ARG A 304 -29.33 -12.03 -24.51
N ASP A 305 -29.13 -12.47 -23.28
CA ASP A 305 -28.78 -11.58 -22.18
C ASP A 305 -27.38 -11.01 -22.36
N ASN A 306 -27.21 -9.76 -21.96
CA ASN A 306 -25.94 -9.08 -21.94
C ASN A 306 -25.77 -8.29 -20.64
N GLY A 307 -24.53 -7.99 -20.28
CA GLY A 307 -24.20 -7.20 -19.10
C GLY A 307 -22.86 -6.50 -19.23
N LEU A 308 -22.69 -5.43 -18.48
CA LEU A 308 -21.43 -4.70 -18.37
C LEU A 308 -21.22 -4.15 -16.96
N ILE A 309 -19.95 -4.00 -16.56
CA ILE A 309 -19.58 -3.29 -15.31
C ILE A 309 -19.69 -1.80 -15.56
N VAL A 310 -20.33 -1.09 -14.63
CA VAL A 310 -20.34 0.37 -14.54
C VAL A 310 -20.13 0.80 -13.10
N ASN A 311 -19.57 1.99 -12.90
CA ASN A 311 -19.39 2.63 -11.59
C ASN A 311 -20.26 3.87 -11.41
N THR A 312 -20.99 4.29 -12.44
CA THR A 312 -21.72 5.55 -12.51
C THR A 312 -23.24 5.31 -12.48
N VAL A 313 -23.70 4.79 -11.36
CA VAL A 313 -25.13 4.65 -11.02
C VAL A 313 -25.42 5.52 -9.82
N THR A 314 -26.40 6.42 -9.93
CA THR A 314 -26.73 7.38 -8.88
C THR A 314 -28.24 7.59 -8.79
N GLN A 315 -28.79 7.55 -7.58
CA GLN A 315 -30.16 8.02 -7.34
C GLN A 315 -30.18 9.54 -7.52
N VAL A 316 -31.09 10.03 -8.38
CA VAL A 316 -31.19 11.47 -8.71
C VAL A 316 -32.50 12.10 -8.24
N SER A 317 -33.45 11.30 -7.82
CA SER A 317 -34.73 11.77 -7.24
C SER A 317 -35.32 10.67 -6.34
N ASP A 318 -36.00 11.06 -5.27
CA ASP A 318 -36.67 10.16 -4.32
C ASP A 318 -38.19 10.14 -4.50
N ASN A 319 -38.76 11.18 -5.09
CA ASN A 319 -40.21 11.25 -5.39
C ASN A 319 -40.45 11.98 -6.72
N PRO A 320 -40.70 11.30 -7.83
CA PRO A 320 -40.63 9.85 -7.99
C PRO A 320 -39.18 9.32 -7.93
N ASN A 321 -39.01 8.06 -7.50
CA ASN A 321 -37.68 7.41 -7.47
C ASN A 321 -37.10 7.33 -8.89
N ARG A 322 -35.95 8.00 -9.09
CA ARG A 322 -35.21 7.94 -10.35
C ARG A 322 -33.74 7.62 -10.12
N ILE A 323 -33.21 6.84 -11.03
CA ILE A 323 -31.79 6.47 -11.07
C ILE A 323 -31.19 6.93 -12.41
N ALA A 324 -30.05 7.61 -12.36
CA ALA A 324 -29.24 7.89 -13.53
C ALA A 324 -28.15 6.82 -13.69
N VAL A 325 -27.98 6.33 -14.92
CA VAL A 325 -26.95 5.37 -15.29
C VAL A 325 -26.17 5.93 -16.47
N ASN A 326 -24.85 6.13 -16.31
CA ASN A 326 -23.99 6.60 -17.40
C ASN A 326 -23.27 5.41 -18.03
N ILE A 327 -23.35 5.30 -19.34
CA ILE A 327 -22.75 4.19 -20.10
C ILE A 327 -21.95 4.76 -21.27
N ASN A 328 -20.69 4.31 -21.41
CA ASN A 328 -19.86 4.67 -22.55
C ASN A 328 -20.52 4.20 -23.87
N LYS A 329 -20.61 5.10 -24.84
CA LYS A 329 -21.24 4.84 -26.14
C LYS A 329 -20.53 3.76 -26.96
N ALA A 330 -19.27 3.49 -26.71
CA ALA A 330 -18.53 2.40 -27.35
C ALA A 330 -19.04 1.00 -26.90
N ASN A 331 -19.68 0.92 -25.74
CA ASN A 331 -20.21 -0.35 -25.20
C ASN A 331 -21.46 -0.82 -25.97
N TYR A 332 -21.50 -2.10 -26.26
CA TYR A 332 -22.65 -2.73 -26.92
C TYR A 332 -23.96 -2.51 -26.16
N SER A 333 -23.93 -2.67 -24.85
CA SER A 333 -25.10 -2.48 -23.97
C SER A 333 -25.70 -1.08 -24.07
N HIS A 334 -24.90 -0.02 -24.35
CA HIS A 334 -25.43 1.32 -24.56
C HIS A 334 -26.45 1.36 -25.70
N HIS A 335 -26.13 0.72 -26.85
CA HIS A 335 -27.02 0.69 -28.01
C HIS A 335 -28.28 -0.14 -27.74
N VAL A 336 -28.11 -1.29 -27.08
CA VAL A 336 -29.24 -2.15 -26.70
C VAL A 336 -30.21 -1.42 -25.78
N ILE A 337 -29.72 -0.77 -24.71
CA ILE A 337 -30.54 -0.05 -23.75
C ILE A 337 -31.23 1.16 -24.41
N LYS A 338 -30.52 1.88 -25.28
CA LYS A 338 -31.12 3.00 -26.01
C LYS A 338 -32.25 2.56 -26.95
N GLN A 339 -32.18 1.35 -27.50
CA GLN A 339 -33.20 0.77 -28.38
C GLN A 339 -34.37 0.18 -27.60
N THR A 340 -34.10 -0.52 -26.50
CA THR A 340 -35.14 -1.27 -25.75
C THR A 340 -35.86 -0.42 -24.70
N GLY A 341 -35.18 0.63 -24.19
CA GLY A 341 -35.70 1.50 -23.14
C GLY A 341 -35.75 0.88 -21.75
N ILE A 342 -35.15 -0.32 -21.56
CA ILE A 342 -35.14 -1.02 -20.26
C ILE A 342 -33.75 -1.56 -19.93
N LEU A 343 -33.44 -1.60 -18.63
CA LEU A 343 -32.21 -2.17 -18.09
C LEU A 343 -32.41 -2.61 -16.64
N ASN A 344 -31.56 -3.50 -16.15
CA ASN A 344 -31.45 -3.76 -14.72
C ASN A 344 -30.09 -3.31 -14.18
N VAL A 345 -30.06 -2.92 -12.92
CA VAL A 345 -28.82 -2.63 -12.17
C VAL A 345 -28.69 -3.66 -11.06
N ASN A 346 -27.56 -4.36 -11.01
CA ASN A 346 -27.20 -5.32 -9.97
C ASN A 346 -26.07 -4.73 -9.15
N CYS A 347 -26.31 -4.40 -7.88
CA CYS A 347 -25.31 -3.84 -6.97
C CYS A 347 -24.37 -4.95 -6.49
N LEU A 348 -23.11 -4.91 -6.87
CA LEU A 348 -22.14 -5.92 -6.46
C LEU A 348 -21.85 -5.83 -4.95
N SER A 349 -21.76 -6.99 -4.32
CA SER A 349 -21.32 -7.12 -2.92
C SER A 349 -19.83 -7.41 -2.83
N VAL A 350 -19.20 -7.07 -1.71
CA VAL A 350 -17.74 -7.16 -1.46
C VAL A 350 -17.16 -8.57 -1.66
N ASP A 351 -17.97 -9.62 -1.65
CA ASP A 351 -17.58 -11.00 -1.91
C ASP A 351 -17.62 -11.41 -3.40
N ALA A 352 -17.87 -10.47 -4.32
CA ALA A 352 -17.85 -10.77 -5.75
C ALA A 352 -16.43 -11.15 -6.20
N PRO A 353 -16.22 -12.36 -6.73
CA PRO A 353 -14.91 -12.81 -7.17
C PRO A 353 -14.49 -12.07 -8.45
N PHE A 354 -13.19 -11.99 -8.69
CA PHE A 354 -12.63 -11.34 -9.88
C PHE A 354 -13.23 -11.86 -11.20
N LYS A 355 -13.68 -13.11 -11.23
CA LYS A 355 -14.37 -13.72 -12.38
C LYS A 355 -15.60 -12.94 -12.86
N VAL A 356 -16.31 -12.26 -11.97
CA VAL A 356 -17.44 -11.38 -12.34
C VAL A 356 -16.94 -10.22 -13.19
N PHE A 357 -15.80 -9.64 -12.82
CA PHE A 357 -15.18 -8.52 -13.56
C PHE A 357 -14.62 -8.97 -14.91
N GLU A 358 -13.98 -10.15 -14.98
CA GLU A 358 -13.53 -10.72 -16.24
C GLU A 358 -14.70 -10.91 -17.20
N THR A 359 -15.82 -11.43 -16.70
CA THR A 359 -17.00 -11.75 -17.53
C THR A 359 -17.70 -10.49 -18.01
N PHE A 360 -18.00 -9.56 -17.11
CA PHE A 360 -18.84 -8.40 -17.43
C PHE A 360 -18.04 -7.14 -17.78
N GLY A 361 -16.77 -7.03 -17.36
CA GLY A 361 -15.90 -5.87 -17.58
C GLY A 361 -14.97 -5.99 -18.79
N PHE A 362 -14.33 -7.15 -18.99
CA PHE A 362 -13.27 -7.30 -20.00
C PHE A 362 -13.69 -8.00 -21.29
N GLN A 363 -14.92 -8.42 -21.41
CA GLN A 363 -15.45 -9.06 -22.61
C GLN A 363 -16.54 -8.22 -23.29
N SER A 364 -16.62 -8.29 -24.62
CA SER A 364 -17.70 -7.64 -25.36
C SER A 364 -18.89 -8.59 -25.49
N GLY A 365 -20.11 -8.12 -25.17
CA GLY A 365 -21.34 -8.88 -25.40
C GLY A 365 -21.67 -9.15 -26.88
N ARG A 366 -20.94 -8.54 -27.82
CA ARG A 366 -21.02 -8.90 -29.25
C ARG A 366 -20.35 -10.23 -29.54
N ALA A 367 -19.23 -10.51 -28.86
CA ALA A 367 -18.38 -11.66 -29.14
C ALA A 367 -18.63 -12.85 -28.20
N ALA A 368 -19.06 -12.59 -26.94
CA ALA A 368 -19.19 -13.61 -25.92
C ALA A 368 -20.63 -13.66 -25.34
N ASP A 369 -21.10 -14.86 -25.05
CA ASP A 369 -22.28 -15.05 -24.20
C ASP A 369 -21.83 -14.96 -22.74
N LYS A 370 -22.09 -13.82 -22.12
CA LYS A 370 -21.67 -13.52 -20.74
C LYS A 370 -22.49 -14.26 -19.68
N PHE A 371 -23.61 -14.86 -20.08
CA PHE A 371 -24.48 -15.64 -19.21
C PHE A 371 -24.40 -17.15 -19.46
N ALA A 372 -23.49 -17.61 -20.35
CA ALA A 372 -23.28 -19.03 -20.61
C ALA A 372 -22.99 -19.80 -19.31
N GLY A 373 -23.80 -20.82 -19.03
CA GLY A 373 -23.71 -21.63 -17.81
C GLY A 373 -24.24 -20.96 -16.54
N MET A 374 -24.83 -19.76 -16.64
CA MET A 374 -25.47 -19.06 -15.52
C MET A 374 -27.01 -19.20 -15.64
N ALA A 375 -27.68 -19.45 -14.54
CA ALA A 375 -29.14 -19.41 -14.44
C ALA A 375 -29.56 -18.08 -13.77
N PRO A 376 -29.78 -17.00 -14.54
CA PRO A 376 -30.15 -15.72 -13.97
C PRO A 376 -31.59 -15.75 -13.42
N ILE A 377 -31.82 -14.94 -12.39
CA ILE A 377 -33.18 -14.64 -11.92
C ILE A 377 -33.78 -13.67 -12.94
N ARG A 378 -35.10 -13.84 -13.23
CA ARG A 378 -35.82 -12.92 -14.12
C ARG A 378 -36.57 -11.88 -13.30
N SER A 379 -36.40 -10.63 -13.69
CA SER A 379 -37.16 -9.49 -13.19
C SER A 379 -38.50 -9.35 -13.95
N ASP A 380 -39.37 -8.49 -13.47
CA ASP A 380 -40.69 -8.24 -14.10
C ASP A 380 -40.58 -7.70 -15.54
N ASN A 381 -39.47 -6.99 -15.87
CA ASN A 381 -39.21 -6.55 -17.24
C ASN A 381 -38.55 -7.64 -18.13
N GLY A 382 -38.37 -8.85 -17.61
CA GLY A 382 -37.82 -10.02 -18.33
C GLY A 382 -36.27 -10.07 -18.38
N LEU A 383 -35.56 -9.03 -17.91
CA LEU A 383 -34.12 -8.98 -17.94
C LEU A 383 -33.48 -9.83 -16.83
N ALA A 384 -32.19 -10.12 -17.01
CA ALA A 384 -31.43 -10.94 -16.07
C ALA A 384 -31.05 -10.14 -14.79
N ILE A 385 -31.26 -10.75 -13.64
CA ILE A 385 -30.67 -10.41 -12.35
C ILE A 385 -29.64 -11.47 -12.00
N LEU A 386 -28.47 -11.09 -11.54
CA LEU A 386 -27.42 -12.01 -11.11
C LEU A 386 -27.90 -12.84 -9.89
N PRO A 387 -27.70 -14.16 -9.89
CA PRO A 387 -28.16 -14.99 -8.79
C PRO A 387 -27.29 -14.97 -7.55
N LYS A 388 -26.08 -14.43 -7.66
CA LYS A 388 -25.05 -14.38 -6.60
C LYS A 388 -24.22 -13.10 -6.70
N TYR A 389 -23.51 -12.76 -5.60
CA TYR A 389 -22.54 -11.67 -5.51
C TYR A 389 -23.13 -10.27 -5.66
N ILE A 390 -24.41 -10.13 -5.32
CA ILE A 390 -25.14 -8.86 -5.31
C ILE A 390 -25.89 -8.70 -3.99
N ASN A 391 -26.05 -7.46 -3.54
CA ASN A 391 -26.84 -7.15 -2.35
C ASN A 391 -28.16 -6.47 -2.68
N ALA A 392 -28.28 -5.86 -3.86
CA ALA A 392 -29.53 -5.30 -4.35
C ALA A 392 -29.64 -5.41 -5.88
N ALA A 393 -30.87 -5.39 -6.40
CA ALA A 393 -31.16 -5.29 -7.82
C ALA A 393 -32.32 -4.35 -8.08
N PHE A 394 -32.23 -3.60 -9.19
CA PHE A 394 -33.25 -2.64 -9.63
C PHE A 394 -33.61 -2.93 -11.08
N SER A 395 -34.92 -2.97 -11.37
CA SER A 395 -35.43 -2.94 -12.75
C SER A 395 -35.80 -1.50 -13.11
N LEU A 396 -35.31 -1.04 -14.24
CA LEU A 396 -35.38 0.35 -14.63
C LEU A 396 -36.00 0.50 -16.03
N LYS A 397 -36.81 1.55 -16.19
CA LYS A 397 -37.34 2.00 -17.47
C LYS A 397 -36.78 3.39 -17.79
N VAL A 398 -36.19 3.53 -18.96
CA VAL A 398 -35.62 4.80 -19.42
C VAL A 398 -36.74 5.81 -19.69
N GLU A 399 -36.69 6.96 -19.04
CA GLU A 399 -37.58 8.11 -19.24
C GLU A 399 -36.92 9.19 -20.10
N GLN A 400 -35.62 9.38 -19.93
CA GLN A 400 -34.86 10.41 -20.64
C GLN A 400 -33.44 9.92 -20.96
N TYR A 401 -32.95 10.25 -22.13
CA TYR A 401 -31.57 10.06 -22.54
C TYR A 401 -30.88 11.41 -22.76
N VAL A 402 -29.69 11.58 -22.19
CA VAL A 402 -28.85 12.77 -22.38
C VAL A 402 -27.52 12.33 -22.99
N ASP A 403 -27.18 12.96 -24.10
CA ASP A 403 -25.88 12.74 -24.76
C ASP A 403 -24.80 13.59 -24.09
N LEU A 404 -23.78 12.95 -23.52
CA LEU A 404 -22.63 13.57 -22.84
C LEU A 404 -21.34 13.47 -23.63
N GLY A 405 -21.40 13.34 -24.96
CA GLY A 405 -20.23 13.15 -25.81
C GLY A 405 -19.75 11.70 -25.84
N THR A 406 -18.83 11.31 -24.99
CA THR A 406 -18.31 9.92 -24.90
C THR A 406 -19.27 8.95 -24.23
N HIS A 407 -20.17 9.45 -23.40
CA HIS A 407 -21.15 8.67 -22.63
C HIS A 407 -22.58 9.08 -22.94
N GLY A 408 -23.51 8.18 -22.73
CA GLY A 408 -24.94 8.46 -22.65
C GLY A 408 -25.43 8.31 -21.22
N MET A 409 -26.15 9.30 -20.71
CA MET A 409 -26.84 9.23 -19.43
C MET A 409 -28.30 8.79 -19.65
N PHE A 410 -28.68 7.71 -19.02
CA PHE A 410 -30.03 7.21 -18.98
C PHE A 410 -30.68 7.57 -17.66
N ILE A 411 -31.67 8.46 -17.66
CA ILE A 411 -32.46 8.80 -16.48
C ILE A 411 -33.68 7.88 -16.51
N CYS A 412 -33.83 7.07 -15.46
CA CYS A 412 -34.76 5.95 -15.43
C CYS A 412 -35.69 6.04 -14.22
N SER A 413 -36.94 5.63 -14.39
CA SER A 413 -37.82 5.28 -13.29
C SER A 413 -37.52 3.89 -12.77
N VAL A 414 -37.66 3.69 -11.45
CA VAL A 414 -37.53 2.39 -10.80
C VAL A 414 -38.87 1.67 -10.89
N THR A 415 -38.91 0.54 -11.61
CA THR A 415 -40.12 -0.30 -11.76
C THR A 415 -40.16 -1.46 -10.78
N GLU A 416 -38.99 -1.91 -10.32
CA GLU A 416 -38.82 -2.98 -9.35
C GLU A 416 -37.53 -2.76 -8.56
N ALA A 417 -37.55 -3.06 -7.25
CA ALA A 417 -36.38 -3.02 -6.38
C ALA A 417 -36.37 -4.23 -5.44
N ARG A 418 -35.22 -4.94 -5.36
CA ARG A 418 -35.05 -6.14 -4.51
C ARG A 418 -33.80 -5.99 -3.66
N VAL A 419 -33.91 -6.30 -2.37
CA VAL A 419 -32.74 -6.57 -1.50
C VAL A 419 -32.41 -8.06 -1.69
N MET A 420 -31.16 -8.35 -2.04
CA MET A 420 -30.69 -9.69 -2.37
C MET A 420 -29.85 -10.30 -1.25
N SER A 421 -29.15 -9.50 -0.47
CA SER A 421 -28.39 -9.91 0.72
C SER A 421 -28.08 -8.72 1.62
N ASP A 422 -27.66 -9.00 2.87
CA ASP A 422 -27.23 -7.99 3.86
C ASP A 422 -25.72 -7.67 3.76
N ARG A 423 -25.04 -8.11 2.70
CA ARG A 423 -23.60 -7.86 2.50
C ARG A 423 -23.37 -6.41 2.09
N GLU A 424 -22.17 -5.91 2.42
CA GLU A 424 -21.76 -4.58 2.02
C GLU A 424 -21.65 -4.42 0.50
N THR A 425 -21.99 -3.23 0.01
CA THR A 425 -21.86 -2.89 -1.41
C THR A 425 -20.39 -2.70 -1.75
N MET A 426 -19.95 -3.31 -2.84
CA MET A 426 -18.59 -3.11 -3.36
C MET A 426 -18.43 -1.70 -3.91
N THR A 427 -17.39 -1.01 -3.46
CA THR A 427 -16.99 0.30 -3.99
C THR A 427 -15.82 0.15 -4.96
N TYR A 428 -15.64 1.14 -5.83
CA TYR A 428 -14.48 1.17 -6.74
C TYR A 428 -13.15 1.22 -5.98
N THR A 429 -13.11 1.93 -4.85
CA THR A 429 -11.94 1.97 -3.97
C THR A 429 -11.64 0.60 -3.34
N TYR A 430 -12.66 -0.16 -2.93
CA TYR A 430 -12.48 -1.52 -2.41
C TYR A 430 -11.93 -2.48 -3.46
N TYR A 431 -12.37 -2.33 -4.72
CA TYR A 431 -11.90 -3.16 -5.84
C TYR A 431 -10.43 -2.88 -6.22
N GLN A 432 -9.92 -1.67 -5.97
CA GLN A 432 -8.54 -1.27 -6.30
C GLN A 432 -7.52 -1.64 -5.22
N ASN A 433 -7.97 -1.99 -4.01
CA ASN A 433 -7.13 -2.44 -2.89
C ASN A 433 -7.14 -3.97 -2.77
#